data_728530dfb098868dc712ec496f266bb5
#
_entry.id   728530dfb098868dc712ec496f266bb5
#
_cell.length_a   1.000
_cell.length_b   1.000
_cell.length_c   1.000
_cell.angle_alpha   90.00
_cell.angle_beta   90.00
_cell.angle_gamma   90.00
#
_symmetry.space_group_name_H-M   'P 1'
#
loop_
_entity.id
_entity.type
_entity.pdbx_description
1 polymer ?
#
loop_
_entity_poly.entity_id
_entity_poly.type
_entity_poly.pdbx_seq_one_letter_code
_entity_poly.pdbx_strand_id
1 'polypeptide(L)'
;MDTKQRLTPEQLETEIRENLSGRDLKAFDMLCMKPTDEHITELLSRNEDLQAESPLREEDLRAQLLYEEGMRSPNAFVREWFAFNLNLNNILAAVICRKHGFDIRKAIVGEGEVQDALRSSNQKDFGLSATLPEIDDILRLSDVEDLYEREKKTDALRWAWLEEKTLFSYFEAENVFAYWLQAQMLFRWDILNKEEGARIFRELIADMKRDIKFNKS
;
A
#
# COMPACT_ATOMS: atom_id res chain seq x y z
N MET A 1 3.66 -27.88 26.84
CA MET A 1 4.21 -26.93 25.84
C MET A 1 3.16 -25.86 25.67
N ASP A 2 3.39 -24.70 26.29
CA ASP A 2 2.47 -23.57 26.17
C ASP A 2 2.41 -23.14 24.73
N THR A 3 1.26 -23.33 24.12
CA THR A 3 0.91 -22.70 22.85
C THR A 3 0.83 -21.19 23.15
N LYS A 4 1.92 -20.45 22.96
CA LYS A 4 1.87 -18.98 22.98
C LYS A 4 0.76 -18.59 22.01
N GLN A 5 -0.33 -18.09 22.56
CA GLN A 5 -1.47 -17.60 21.81
C GLN A 5 -0.92 -16.46 20.92
N ARG A 6 -0.90 -16.67 19.60
CA ARG A 6 -0.49 -15.61 18.66
C ARG A 6 -1.50 -14.48 18.79
N LEU A 7 -1.02 -13.27 18.99
CA LEU A 7 -1.87 -12.08 18.96
C LEU A 7 -2.52 -11.95 17.58
N THR A 8 -3.79 -11.61 17.55
CA THR A 8 -4.46 -11.23 16.29
C THR A 8 -4.09 -9.79 15.92
N PRO A 9 -4.26 -9.38 14.64
CA PRO A 9 -4.06 -7.99 14.24
C PRO A 9 -4.82 -7.00 15.12
N GLU A 10 -6.07 -7.30 15.45
CA GLU A 10 -6.95 -6.45 16.25
C GLU A 10 -6.50 -6.35 17.71
N GLN A 11 -6.02 -7.46 18.28
CA GLN A 11 -5.47 -7.48 19.64
C GLN A 11 -4.19 -6.65 19.72
N LEU A 12 -3.30 -6.79 18.74
CA LEU A 12 -2.07 -6.00 18.69
C LEU A 12 -2.38 -4.50 18.52
N GLU A 13 -3.32 -4.15 17.64
CA GLU A 13 -3.76 -2.76 17.46
C GLU A 13 -4.30 -2.16 18.76
N THR A 14 -5.14 -2.91 19.46
CA THR A 14 -5.73 -2.48 20.74
C THR A 14 -4.65 -2.24 21.78
N GLU A 15 -3.71 -3.18 21.93
CA GLU A 15 -2.61 -3.06 22.88
C GLU A 15 -1.73 -1.83 22.59
N ILE A 16 -1.42 -1.56 21.31
CA ILE A 16 -0.67 -0.38 20.91
C ILE A 16 -1.45 0.90 21.27
N ARG A 17 -2.74 0.97 20.94
CA ARG A 17 -3.60 2.13 21.23
C ARG A 17 -3.69 2.45 22.73
N GLU A 18 -3.78 1.44 23.57
CA GLU A 18 -3.84 1.59 25.03
C GLU A 18 -2.54 2.15 25.62
N ASN A 19 -1.41 1.95 24.95
CA ASN A 19 -0.09 2.40 25.40
C ASN A 19 0.38 3.71 24.75
N LEU A 20 -0.30 4.19 23.72
CA LEU A 20 0.00 5.46 23.06
C LEU A 20 -0.94 6.57 23.57
N SER A 21 -0.46 7.82 23.51
CA SER A 21 -1.27 8.97 23.90
C SER A 21 -0.94 10.21 23.05
N GLY A 22 -1.83 11.20 23.10
CA GLY A 22 -1.60 12.52 22.54
C GLY A 22 -1.28 12.49 21.03
N ARG A 23 -0.11 13.00 20.65
CA ARG A 23 0.33 13.09 19.25
C ARG A 23 0.65 11.74 18.63
N ASP A 24 1.22 10.83 19.43
CA ASP A 24 1.64 9.53 18.95
C ASP A 24 0.44 8.63 18.64
N LEU A 25 -0.62 8.71 19.46
CA LEU A 25 -1.87 8.00 19.16
C LEU A 25 -2.49 8.51 17.85
N LYS A 26 -2.53 9.83 17.61
CA LYS A 26 -3.03 10.39 16.36
C LYS A 26 -2.20 9.97 15.14
N ALA A 27 -0.88 9.89 15.30
CA ALA A 27 0.01 9.40 14.24
C ALA A 27 -0.25 7.93 13.94
N PHE A 28 -0.45 7.11 14.96
CA PHE A 28 -0.81 5.71 14.83
C PHE A 28 -2.19 5.51 14.17
N ASP A 29 -3.19 6.31 14.59
CA ASP A 29 -4.52 6.31 13.95
C ASP A 29 -4.44 6.56 12.45
N MET A 30 -3.57 7.47 12.02
CA MET A 30 -3.34 7.75 10.60
C MET A 30 -2.75 6.52 9.87
N LEU A 31 -1.81 5.78 10.49
CA LEU A 31 -1.24 4.56 9.92
C LEU A 31 -2.25 3.40 9.82
N CYS A 32 -3.27 3.39 10.68
CA CYS A 32 -4.33 2.38 10.65
C CYS A 32 -5.46 2.71 9.65
N MET A 33 -5.51 3.95 9.15
CA MET A 33 -6.58 4.41 8.25
C MET A 33 -6.55 3.68 6.90
N LYS A 34 -7.73 3.44 6.35
CA LYS A 34 -7.93 2.74 5.06
C LYS A 34 -8.67 3.65 4.07
N PRO A 35 -8.51 3.43 2.75
CA PRO A 35 -9.25 4.20 1.74
C PRO A 35 -10.77 4.07 1.87
N THR A 36 -11.25 3.01 2.51
CA THR A 36 -12.69 2.72 2.69
C THR A 36 -13.27 3.34 3.96
N ASP A 37 -12.46 3.97 4.81
CA ASP A 37 -12.93 4.55 6.07
C ASP A 37 -13.89 5.73 5.83
N GLU A 38 -14.79 5.95 6.79
CA GLU A 38 -15.82 6.98 6.70
C GLU A 38 -15.24 8.37 6.48
N HIS A 39 -14.13 8.69 7.14
CA HIS A 39 -13.42 9.96 6.96
C HIS A 39 -13.01 10.21 5.50
N ILE A 40 -12.39 9.21 4.83
CA ILE A 40 -12.01 9.32 3.42
C ILE A 40 -13.24 9.41 2.52
N THR A 41 -14.29 8.67 2.84
CA THR A 41 -15.56 8.74 2.12
C THR A 41 -16.19 10.13 2.20
N GLU A 42 -16.15 10.76 3.38
CA GLU A 42 -16.64 12.12 3.59
C GLU A 42 -15.76 13.15 2.84
N LEU A 43 -14.45 13.01 2.88
CA LEU A 43 -13.54 13.86 2.10
C LEU A 43 -13.82 13.79 0.60
N LEU A 44 -14.01 12.59 0.07
CA LEU A 44 -14.34 12.40 -1.34
C LEU A 44 -15.69 13.06 -1.70
N SER A 45 -16.71 12.89 -0.86
CA SER A 45 -18.03 13.49 -1.11
C SER A 45 -18.03 15.03 -1.07
N ARG A 46 -17.10 15.63 -0.35
CA ARG A 46 -16.92 17.10 -0.29
C ARG A 46 -16.10 17.66 -1.46
N ASN A 47 -15.42 16.81 -2.23
CA ASN A 47 -14.57 17.19 -3.36
C ASN A 47 -15.22 16.77 -4.69
N GLU A 48 -16.39 17.33 -5.01
CA GLU A 48 -17.12 17.01 -6.24
C GLU A 48 -16.30 17.31 -7.51
N ASP A 49 -15.53 18.39 -7.50
CA ASP A 49 -14.65 18.76 -8.63
C ASP A 49 -13.57 17.69 -8.87
N LEU A 50 -13.00 17.13 -7.80
CA LEU A 50 -12.01 16.04 -7.91
C LEU A 50 -12.62 14.81 -8.60
N GLN A 51 -13.89 14.48 -8.29
CA GLN A 51 -14.58 13.37 -8.92
C GLN A 51 -14.95 13.65 -10.38
N ALA A 52 -15.36 14.88 -10.69
CA ALA A 52 -15.85 15.25 -12.02
C ALA A 52 -14.71 15.44 -13.04
N GLU A 53 -13.55 15.96 -12.62
CA GLU A 53 -12.46 16.36 -13.50
C GLU A 53 -11.31 15.32 -13.57
N SER A 54 -11.20 14.43 -12.58
CA SER A 54 -10.12 13.45 -12.52
C SER A 54 -10.32 12.31 -13.52
N PRO A 55 -9.27 11.88 -14.23
CA PRO A 55 -9.30 10.68 -15.05
C PRO A 55 -9.22 9.38 -14.23
N LEU A 56 -9.01 9.48 -12.92
CA LEU A 56 -8.85 8.35 -11.99
C LEU A 56 -10.20 7.70 -11.65
N ARG A 57 -10.17 6.42 -11.29
CA ARG A 57 -11.35 5.73 -10.74
C ARG A 57 -11.59 6.16 -9.29
N GLU A 58 -12.80 5.95 -8.79
CA GLU A 58 -13.16 6.29 -7.42
C GLU A 58 -12.22 5.67 -6.37
N GLU A 59 -11.82 4.41 -6.57
CA GLU A 59 -10.90 3.72 -5.68
C GLU A 59 -9.51 4.39 -5.64
N ASP A 60 -9.03 4.85 -6.79
CA ASP A 60 -7.77 5.58 -6.91
C ASP A 60 -7.87 6.99 -6.28
N LEU A 61 -9.02 7.65 -6.39
CA LEU A 61 -9.30 8.92 -5.72
C LEU A 61 -9.34 8.77 -4.18
N ARG A 62 -9.93 7.69 -3.68
CA ARG A 62 -9.90 7.37 -2.25
C ARG A 62 -8.47 7.12 -1.77
N ALA A 63 -7.67 6.42 -2.55
CA ALA A 63 -6.25 6.22 -2.26
C ALA A 63 -5.50 7.56 -2.27
N GLN A 64 -5.76 8.43 -3.24
CA GLN A 64 -5.17 9.78 -3.29
C GLN A 64 -5.45 10.56 -2.01
N LEU A 65 -6.70 10.64 -1.59
CA LEU A 65 -7.09 11.36 -0.37
C LEU A 65 -6.41 10.78 0.88
N LEU A 66 -6.32 9.47 0.98
CA LEU A 66 -5.60 8.81 2.07
C LEU A 66 -4.10 9.19 2.09
N TYR A 67 -3.43 9.16 0.94
CA TYR A 67 -2.04 9.57 0.84
C TYR A 67 -1.85 11.04 1.19
N GLU A 68 -2.72 11.92 0.71
CA GLU A 68 -2.68 13.35 1.03
C GLU A 68 -2.85 13.61 2.53
N GLU A 69 -3.80 12.95 3.20
CA GLU A 69 -3.99 13.03 4.65
C GLU A 69 -2.76 12.52 5.41
N GLY A 70 -2.22 11.37 5.01
CA GLY A 70 -1.02 10.82 5.61
C GLY A 70 0.20 11.73 5.48
N MET A 71 0.38 12.34 4.30
CA MET A 71 1.48 13.29 4.04
C MET A 71 1.29 14.65 4.75
N ARG A 72 0.10 14.97 5.25
CA ARG A 72 -0.16 16.15 6.12
C ARG A 72 0.10 15.85 7.59
N SER A 73 0.39 14.62 7.97
CA SER A 73 0.65 14.26 9.37
C SER A 73 1.75 15.14 9.99
N PRO A 74 1.62 15.61 11.23
CA PRO A 74 2.69 16.30 11.94
C PRO A 74 3.89 15.38 12.26
N ASN A 75 3.69 14.07 12.32
CA ASN A 75 4.76 13.10 12.54
C ASN A 75 5.53 12.84 11.23
N ALA A 76 6.86 13.02 11.25
CA ALA A 76 7.72 12.89 10.06
C ALA A 76 7.73 11.48 9.50
N PHE A 77 7.81 10.45 10.36
CA PHE A 77 7.81 9.06 9.94
C PHE A 77 6.54 8.70 9.18
N VAL A 78 5.37 9.15 9.67
CA VAL A 78 4.08 8.92 9.00
C VAL A 78 4.06 9.58 7.63
N ARG A 79 4.46 10.87 7.53
CA ARG A 79 4.52 11.57 6.23
C ARG A 79 5.40 10.83 5.22
N GLU A 80 6.59 10.44 5.65
CA GLU A 80 7.57 9.77 4.79
C GLU A 80 7.09 8.37 4.37
N TRP A 81 6.41 7.64 5.27
CA TRP A 81 5.82 6.35 4.96
C TRP A 81 4.76 6.45 3.86
N PHE A 82 3.85 7.42 3.98
CA PHE A 82 2.83 7.65 2.96
C PHE A 82 3.43 8.11 1.64
N ALA A 83 4.40 9.01 1.66
CA ALA A 83 5.11 9.47 0.46
C ALA A 83 5.87 8.31 -0.24
N PHE A 84 6.58 7.50 0.52
CA PHE A 84 7.28 6.32 0.00
C PHE A 84 6.32 5.34 -0.68
N ASN A 85 5.19 5.01 -0.03
CA ASN A 85 4.22 4.08 -0.61
C ASN A 85 3.51 4.66 -1.82
N LEU A 86 3.19 5.95 -1.83
CA LEU A 86 2.64 6.64 -3.00
C LEU A 86 3.59 6.54 -4.19
N ASN A 87 4.87 6.85 -3.99
CA ASN A 87 5.89 6.79 -5.03
C ASN A 87 6.09 5.35 -5.53
N LEU A 88 6.23 4.39 -4.64
CA LEU A 88 6.37 2.96 -4.96
C LEU A 88 5.23 2.47 -5.85
N ASN A 89 3.99 2.72 -5.44
CA ASN A 89 2.81 2.27 -6.17
C ASN A 89 2.67 2.98 -7.52
N ASN A 90 2.92 4.28 -7.59
CA ASN A 90 2.87 5.05 -8.83
C ASN A 90 3.95 4.62 -9.84
N ILE A 91 5.18 4.36 -9.40
CA ILE A 91 6.25 3.89 -10.28
C ILE A 91 5.90 2.52 -10.86
N LEU A 92 5.43 1.58 -10.04
CA LEU A 92 4.99 0.27 -10.52
C LEU A 92 3.83 0.41 -11.52
N ALA A 93 2.85 1.26 -11.24
CA ALA A 93 1.74 1.54 -12.14
C ALA A 93 2.22 2.17 -13.47
N ALA A 94 3.14 3.14 -13.40
CA ALA A 94 3.72 3.79 -14.58
C ALA A 94 4.46 2.80 -15.50
N VAL A 95 5.25 1.90 -14.92
CA VAL A 95 5.97 0.86 -15.69
C VAL A 95 4.98 -0.11 -16.34
N ILE A 96 3.94 -0.53 -15.62
CA ILE A 96 2.89 -1.39 -16.16
C ILE A 96 2.16 -0.69 -17.31
N CYS A 97 1.80 0.59 -17.15
CA CYS A 97 1.17 1.37 -18.21
C CYS A 97 2.03 1.45 -19.47
N ARG A 98 3.34 1.70 -19.33
CA ARG A 98 4.29 1.70 -20.46
C ARG A 98 4.37 0.33 -21.14
N LYS A 99 4.50 -0.74 -20.36
CA LYS A 99 4.62 -2.12 -20.87
C LYS A 99 3.41 -2.53 -21.70
N HIS A 100 2.21 -2.07 -21.32
CA HIS A 100 0.96 -2.48 -21.94
C HIS A 100 0.30 -1.40 -22.81
N GLY A 101 0.90 -0.21 -22.92
CA GLY A 101 0.35 0.88 -23.72
C GLY A 101 -0.91 1.52 -23.12
N PHE A 102 -1.07 1.47 -21.79
CA PHE A 102 -2.20 2.10 -21.10
C PHE A 102 -1.95 3.61 -20.88
N ASP A 103 -3.04 4.36 -20.74
CA ASP A 103 -2.96 5.80 -20.42
C ASP A 103 -2.45 5.99 -18.97
N ILE A 104 -1.24 6.48 -18.86
CA ILE A 104 -0.56 6.69 -17.59
C ILE A 104 -1.31 7.69 -16.68
N ARG A 105 -2.03 8.67 -17.27
CA ARG A 105 -2.79 9.67 -16.51
C ARG A 105 -3.95 9.07 -15.72
N LYS A 106 -4.43 7.89 -16.13
CA LYS A 106 -5.50 7.14 -15.44
C LYS A 106 -5.00 6.21 -14.35
N ALA A 107 -3.69 6.19 -14.10
CA ALA A 107 -3.06 5.26 -13.17
C ALA A 107 -2.19 5.95 -12.12
N ILE A 108 -1.73 7.18 -12.38
CA ILE A 108 -0.88 7.91 -11.44
C ILE A 108 -1.71 8.74 -10.49
N VAL A 109 -1.62 8.40 -9.22
CA VAL A 109 -2.34 9.00 -8.10
C VAL A 109 -1.55 10.18 -7.51
N GLY A 110 -2.25 11.28 -7.18
CA GLY A 110 -1.67 12.45 -6.52
C GLY A 110 -0.91 13.38 -7.45
N GLU A 111 -0.34 14.43 -6.84
CA GLU A 111 0.39 15.51 -7.49
C GLU A 111 1.80 15.63 -6.89
N GLY A 112 2.75 16.20 -7.67
CA GLY A 112 4.11 16.47 -7.23
C GLY A 112 5.16 16.12 -8.27
N GLU A 113 6.41 16.42 -7.97
CA GLU A 113 7.54 16.25 -8.91
C GLU A 113 7.69 14.81 -9.42
N VAL A 114 7.52 13.81 -8.55
CA VAL A 114 7.59 12.40 -8.95
C VAL A 114 6.43 12.06 -9.88
N GLN A 115 5.22 12.45 -9.54
CA GLN A 115 4.02 12.18 -10.34
C GLN A 115 4.10 12.87 -11.71
N ASP A 116 4.60 14.10 -11.76
CA ASP A 116 4.80 14.86 -13.01
C ASP A 116 5.88 14.20 -13.89
N ALA A 117 6.99 13.76 -13.29
CA ALA A 117 8.02 13.01 -13.99
C ALA A 117 7.47 11.70 -14.57
N LEU A 118 6.66 10.96 -13.81
CA LEU A 118 6.02 9.72 -14.26
C LEU A 118 5.06 9.95 -15.45
N ARG A 119 4.32 11.09 -15.45
CA ARG A 119 3.37 11.45 -16.52
C ARG A 119 4.04 11.95 -17.79
N SER A 120 5.22 12.58 -17.70
CA SER A 120 5.82 13.32 -18.79
C SER A 120 7.13 12.75 -19.34
N SER A 121 7.94 12.09 -18.51
CA SER A 121 9.27 11.61 -18.89
C SER A 121 9.19 10.34 -19.75
N ASN A 122 10.05 10.26 -20.78
CA ASN A 122 10.23 9.07 -21.60
C ASN A 122 11.48 8.24 -21.20
N GLN A 123 12.22 8.67 -20.18
CA GLN A 123 13.41 7.95 -19.71
C GLN A 123 13.01 6.64 -19.01
N LYS A 124 13.91 5.65 -18.98
CA LYS A 124 13.65 4.35 -18.36
C LYS A 124 13.33 4.50 -16.87
N ASP A 125 14.07 5.33 -16.19
CA ASP A 125 13.97 5.66 -14.77
C ASP A 125 13.09 6.89 -14.48
N PHE A 126 12.37 7.38 -15.49
CA PHE A 126 11.55 8.59 -15.45
C PHE A 126 12.34 9.87 -15.14
N GLY A 127 13.69 9.80 -15.12
CA GLY A 127 14.56 10.90 -14.71
C GLY A 127 14.64 11.06 -13.19
N LEU A 128 14.25 10.03 -12.42
CA LEU A 128 14.12 10.08 -10.95
C LEU A 128 15.37 9.58 -10.21
N SER A 129 16.39 9.06 -10.91
CA SER A 129 17.59 8.46 -10.26
C SER A 129 18.35 9.42 -9.35
N ALA A 130 18.26 10.74 -9.57
CA ALA A 130 18.92 11.73 -8.74
C ALA A 130 18.11 12.11 -7.49
N THR A 131 16.79 11.92 -7.51
CA THR A 131 15.87 12.40 -6.47
C THR A 131 15.26 11.28 -5.65
N LEU A 132 15.23 10.06 -6.17
CA LEU A 132 14.61 8.90 -5.53
C LEU A 132 15.60 7.74 -5.48
N PRO A 133 16.31 7.53 -4.37
CA PRO A 133 17.33 6.49 -4.23
C PRO A 133 16.80 5.08 -4.51
N GLU A 134 15.55 4.80 -4.19
CA GLU A 134 14.91 3.49 -4.32
C GLU A 134 14.43 3.17 -5.75
N ILE A 135 14.58 4.09 -6.70
CA ILE A 135 14.00 3.94 -8.05
C ILE A 135 14.46 2.66 -8.74
N ASP A 136 15.75 2.33 -8.67
CA ASP A 136 16.29 1.14 -9.33
C ASP A 136 15.74 -0.16 -8.74
N ASP A 137 15.54 -0.21 -7.42
CA ASP A 137 14.95 -1.37 -6.75
C ASP A 137 13.48 -1.53 -7.13
N ILE A 138 12.73 -0.43 -7.19
CA ILE A 138 11.33 -0.43 -7.63
C ILE A 138 11.21 -0.87 -9.11
N LEU A 139 12.09 -0.39 -9.98
CA LEU A 139 12.08 -0.80 -11.39
C LEU A 139 12.35 -2.29 -11.55
N ARG A 140 13.26 -2.87 -10.76
CA ARG A 140 13.50 -4.33 -10.76
C ARG A 140 12.29 -5.14 -10.33
N LEU A 141 11.42 -4.62 -9.45
CA LEU A 141 10.17 -5.29 -9.08
C LEU A 141 9.23 -5.46 -10.26
N SER A 142 9.22 -4.50 -11.19
CA SER A 142 8.37 -4.56 -12.38
C SER A 142 8.75 -5.67 -13.37
N ASP A 143 10.00 -6.17 -13.31
CA ASP A 143 10.48 -7.26 -14.14
C ASP A 143 10.11 -8.64 -13.59
N VAL A 144 9.55 -8.71 -12.37
CA VAL A 144 9.10 -9.95 -11.75
C VAL A 144 7.71 -10.30 -12.30
N GLU A 145 7.65 -11.37 -13.11
CA GLU A 145 6.39 -11.78 -13.77
C GLU A 145 5.39 -12.43 -12.81
N ASP A 146 5.88 -13.26 -11.88
CA ASP A 146 5.03 -13.89 -10.87
C ASP A 146 4.51 -12.85 -9.88
N LEU A 147 3.18 -12.72 -9.79
CA LEU A 147 2.52 -11.74 -8.94
C LEU A 147 2.83 -11.96 -7.46
N TYR A 148 2.84 -13.21 -7.00
CA TYR A 148 3.15 -13.54 -5.61
C TYR A 148 4.58 -13.14 -5.23
N GLU A 149 5.56 -13.50 -6.08
CA GLU A 149 6.96 -13.15 -5.86
C GLU A 149 7.17 -11.62 -5.95
N ARG A 150 6.46 -10.93 -6.83
CA ARG A 150 6.51 -9.46 -6.92
C ARG A 150 5.97 -8.81 -5.65
N GLU A 151 4.81 -9.22 -5.15
CA GLU A 151 4.23 -8.71 -3.91
C GLU A 151 5.16 -8.96 -2.71
N LYS A 152 5.75 -10.16 -2.63
CA LYS A 152 6.70 -10.49 -1.57
C LYS A 152 7.95 -9.60 -1.59
N LYS A 153 8.49 -9.32 -2.78
CA LYS A 153 9.63 -8.42 -2.93
C LYS A 153 9.24 -6.97 -2.66
N THR A 154 8.03 -6.56 -3.01
CA THR A 154 7.49 -5.25 -2.70
C THR A 154 7.40 -5.04 -1.18
N ASP A 155 6.92 -6.03 -0.45
CA ASP A 155 6.91 -5.98 1.01
C ASP A 155 8.30 -6.03 1.62
N ALA A 156 9.24 -6.77 1.02
CA ALA A 156 10.64 -6.75 1.45
C ALA A 156 11.26 -5.35 1.31
N LEU A 157 10.91 -4.60 0.25
CA LEU A 157 11.35 -3.22 0.07
C LEU A 157 10.73 -2.29 1.13
N ARG A 158 9.42 -2.45 1.43
CA ARG A 158 8.76 -1.73 2.53
C ARG A 158 9.41 -2.04 3.87
N TRP A 159 9.71 -3.29 4.12
CA TRP A 159 10.37 -3.76 5.34
C TRP A 159 11.75 -3.13 5.52
N ALA A 160 12.58 -3.16 4.47
CA ALA A 160 13.91 -2.54 4.49
C ALA A 160 13.84 -1.03 4.76
N TRP A 161 12.87 -0.33 4.17
CA TRP A 161 12.63 1.08 4.44
C TRP A 161 12.29 1.34 5.93
N LEU A 162 11.43 0.51 6.52
CA LEU A 162 11.08 0.60 7.95
C LEU A 162 12.28 0.38 8.86
N GLU A 163 13.12 -0.62 8.56
CA GLU A 163 14.35 -0.89 9.32
C GLU A 163 15.34 0.28 9.22
N GLU A 164 15.53 0.84 8.03
CA GLU A 164 16.42 1.98 7.83
C GLU A 164 15.94 3.21 8.62
N LYS A 165 14.64 3.52 8.56
CA LYS A 165 14.06 4.69 9.23
C LYS A 165 14.07 4.58 10.76
N THR A 166 14.08 3.38 11.30
CA THR A 166 14.06 3.16 12.76
C THR A 166 15.41 2.75 13.33
N LEU A 167 16.45 2.63 12.51
CA LEU A 167 17.76 2.14 12.93
C LEU A 167 18.37 2.89 14.13
N PHE A 168 18.10 4.19 14.25
CA PHE A 168 18.62 5.04 15.31
C PHE A 168 17.54 5.58 16.26
N SER A 169 16.29 5.20 16.09
CA SER A 169 15.13 5.71 16.85
C SER A 169 14.85 4.85 18.10
N TYR A 170 15.84 4.65 18.95
CA TYR A 170 15.66 3.84 20.17
C TYR A 170 14.64 4.48 21.13
N PHE A 171 13.63 3.68 21.55
CA PHE A 171 12.59 4.08 22.52
C PHE A 171 11.63 5.18 22.04
N GLU A 172 11.51 5.40 20.75
CA GLU A 172 10.56 6.34 20.16
C GLU A 172 9.30 5.61 19.64
N ALA A 173 8.20 6.34 19.48
CA ALA A 173 6.93 5.79 18.99
C ALA A 173 7.07 5.19 17.59
N GLU A 174 7.99 5.72 16.78
CA GLU A 174 8.28 5.27 15.42
C GLU A 174 8.70 3.79 15.35
N ASN A 175 9.36 3.26 16.37
CA ASN A 175 9.66 1.83 16.45
C ASN A 175 8.39 1.00 16.62
N VAL A 176 7.42 1.49 17.40
CA VAL A 176 6.12 0.83 17.57
C VAL A 176 5.34 0.89 16.25
N PHE A 177 5.40 2.01 15.53
CA PHE A 177 4.77 2.18 14.23
C PHE A 177 5.36 1.22 13.18
N ALA A 178 6.71 1.15 13.11
CA ALA A 178 7.38 0.22 12.20
C ALA A 178 7.04 -1.24 12.54
N TYR A 179 7.06 -1.60 13.83
CA TYR A 179 6.68 -2.93 14.27
C TYR A 179 5.23 -3.27 13.87
N TRP A 180 4.29 -2.33 14.05
CA TRP A 180 2.90 -2.50 13.61
C TRP A 180 2.80 -2.75 12.11
N LEU A 181 3.45 -1.92 11.30
CA LEU A 181 3.44 -2.04 9.84
C LEU A 181 4.07 -3.36 9.37
N GLN A 182 5.18 -3.78 10.00
CA GLN A 182 5.80 -5.08 9.74
C GLN A 182 4.88 -6.24 10.13
N ALA A 183 4.21 -6.16 11.29
CA ALA A 183 3.26 -7.16 11.74
C ALA A 183 2.06 -7.28 10.76
N GLN A 184 1.54 -6.14 10.22
CA GLN A 184 0.49 -6.16 9.21
C GLN A 184 0.91 -6.93 7.94
N MET A 185 2.16 -6.76 7.48
CA MET A 185 2.69 -7.53 6.35
C MET A 185 2.70 -9.04 6.68
N LEU A 186 3.19 -9.42 7.87
CA LEU A 186 3.21 -10.83 8.30
C LEU A 186 1.81 -11.43 8.42
N PHE A 187 0.85 -10.71 9.02
CA PHE A 187 -0.54 -11.17 9.13
C PHE A 187 -1.16 -11.37 7.75
N ARG A 188 -0.90 -10.46 6.80
CA ARG A 188 -1.36 -10.61 5.42
C ARG A 188 -0.81 -11.88 4.77
N TRP A 189 0.47 -12.20 4.96
CA TRP A 189 1.09 -13.40 4.41
C TRP A 189 0.65 -14.68 5.09
N ASP A 190 0.34 -14.66 6.39
CA ASP A 190 -0.24 -15.81 7.09
C ASP A 190 -1.62 -16.18 6.51
N ILE A 191 -2.44 -15.19 6.11
CA ILE A 191 -3.74 -15.39 5.47
C ILE A 191 -3.58 -15.87 4.01
N LEU A 192 -2.60 -15.32 3.30
CA LEU A 192 -2.32 -15.64 1.88
C LEU A 192 -1.45 -16.89 1.71
N ASN A 193 -1.36 -17.76 2.71
CA ASN A 193 -0.60 -19.00 2.61
C ASN A 193 -0.92 -19.70 1.30
N LYS A 194 0.12 -20.06 0.53
CA LYS A 194 0.05 -20.64 -0.81
C LYS A 194 -0.84 -21.88 -0.88
N GLU A 195 -0.87 -22.69 0.17
CA GLU A 195 -1.69 -23.90 0.25
C GLU A 195 -3.18 -23.55 0.40
N GLU A 196 -3.49 -22.58 1.25
CA GLU A 196 -4.86 -22.11 1.47
C GLU A 196 -5.39 -21.36 0.23
N GLY A 197 -4.59 -20.48 -0.37
CA GLY A 197 -4.93 -19.81 -1.63
C GLY A 197 -5.19 -20.80 -2.77
N ALA A 198 -4.37 -21.85 -2.89
CA ALA A 198 -4.57 -22.91 -3.88
C ALA A 198 -5.81 -23.77 -3.58
N ARG A 199 -6.19 -23.95 -2.30
CA ARG A 199 -7.43 -24.63 -1.89
C ARG A 199 -8.64 -23.79 -2.27
N ILE A 200 -8.68 -22.53 -1.88
CA ILE A 200 -9.78 -21.60 -2.18
C ILE A 200 -9.96 -21.46 -3.70
N PHE A 201 -8.89 -21.33 -4.46
CA PHE A 201 -8.94 -21.24 -5.93
C PHE A 201 -9.53 -22.51 -6.54
N ARG A 202 -9.16 -23.71 -6.07
CA ARG A 202 -9.74 -24.98 -6.54
C ARG A 202 -11.23 -25.09 -6.23
N GLU A 203 -11.64 -24.65 -5.05
CA GLU A 203 -13.05 -24.61 -4.64
C GLU A 203 -13.84 -23.66 -5.54
N LEU A 204 -13.32 -22.45 -5.79
CA LEU A 204 -13.94 -21.45 -6.67
C LEU A 204 -14.13 -21.98 -8.11
N ILE A 205 -13.09 -22.62 -8.66
CA ILE A 205 -13.17 -23.27 -9.97
C ILE A 205 -14.17 -24.42 -9.99
N ALA A 206 -14.27 -25.20 -8.91
CA ALA A 206 -15.23 -26.29 -8.80
C ALA A 206 -16.68 -25.77 -8.75
N ASP A 207 -16.90 -24.67 -8.05
CA ASP A 207 -18.23 -24.01 -7.98
C ASP A 207 -18.63 -23.41 -9.31
N MET A 208 -17.75 -22.68 -9.98
CA MET A 208 -17.99 -22.16 -11.33
C MET A 208 -18.33 -23.28 -12.33
N LYS A 209 -17.64 -24.43 -12.24
CA LYS A 209 -17.94 -25.59 -13.10
C LYS A 209 -19.30 -26.22 -12.79
N ARG A 210 -19.76 -26.19 -11.55
CA ARG A 210 -21.11 -26.63 -11.15
C ARG A 210 -22.18 -25.73 -11.75
N ASP A 211 -22.02 -24.41 -11.63
CA ASP A 211 -22.98 -23.44 -12.15
C ASP A 211 -23.11 -23.50 -13.68
N ILE A 212 -22.00 -23.75 -14.40
CA ILE A 212 -22.02 -23.93 -15.86
C ILE A 212 -22.76 -25.22 -16.28
N LYS A 213 -22.73 -26.28 -15.47
CA LYS A 213 -23.47 -27.52 -15.72
C LYS A 213 -24.96 -27.36 -15.49
N PHE A 214 -25.40 -26.58 -14.51
CA PHE A 214 -26.80 -26.31 -14.21
C PHE A 214 -27.49 -25.45 -15.31
N ASN A 215 -26.75 -24.58 -16.00
CA ASN A 215 -27.29 -23.73 -17.07
C ASN A 215 -27.33 -24.43 -18.44
N LYS A 216 -26.99 -25.70 -18.54
CA LYS A 216 -27.03 -26.50 -19.80
C LYS A 216 -28.05 -27.66 -19.74
N SER A 217 -28.91 -27.71 -18.72
CA SER A 217 -30.04 -28.64 -18.61
C SER A 217 -31.38 -27.85 -18.75
#